data_536d0bd585ed02420bc5d9fee4989292
#
_entry.id   536d0bd585ed02420bc5d9fee4989292
#
_cell.length_a   1.000
_cell.length_b   1.000
_cell.length_c   1.000
_cell.angle_alpha   90.00
_cell.angle_beta   90.00
_cell.angle_gamma   90.00
#
_symmetry.space_group_name_H-M   'P 1'
#
loop_
_entity.id
_entity.type
_entity.pdbx_description
1 polymer ?
#
loop_
_entity_poly.entity_id
_entity_poly.type
_entity_poly.pdbx_seq_one_letter_code
_entity_poly.pdbx_strand_id
1 'polypeptide(L)'
;LEEVVKWFNHEYAWDTSQAIPACWPEHPHLIHEIAVMADDRYRAGQAHDGGPLENWHRVCVPWFRSRMLESIQAHCEERHQAWPARARCARYTSQDSLNQRWLRANEDVLAVGVLTGRPWVPIDGGDELNVVTGEIKNTAEEERLRQEDEERRHAIASQHPLPDDASVEEEDDPEPS
;
A
#
# COMPACT_ATOMS: atom_id res chain seq x y z
N LEU A 1 -24.30 21.69 -3.16
CA LEU A 1 -23.53 21.00 -4.20
C LEU A 1 -22.04 20.82 -3.84
N GLU A 2 -21.43 21.75 -3.10
CA GLU A 2 -20.01 21.66 -2.73
C GLU A 2 -19.66 20.32 -2.05
N GLU A 3 -20.45 19.86 -1.09
CA GLU A 3 -20.24 18.57 -0.43
C GLU A 3 -20.38 17.38 -1.39
N VAL A 4 -21.27 17.50 -2.39
CA VAL A 4 -21.43 16.49 -3.43
C VAL A 4 -20.17 16.42 -4.30
N VAL A 5 -19.61 17.56 -4.68
CA VAL A 5 -18.38 17.62 -5.48
C VAL A 5 -17.19 17.02 -4.70
N LYS A 6 -17.03 17.39 -3.43
CA LYS A 6 -15.99 16.83 -2.55
C LYS A 6 -16.12 15.31 -2.45
N TRP A 7 -17.33 14.83 -2.16
CA TRP A 7 -17.63 13.41 -2.08
C TRP A 7 -17.36 12.70 -3.40
N PHE A 8 -17.86 13.23 -4.54
CA PHE A 8 -17.66 12.63 -5.84
C PHE A 8 -16.17 12.55 -6.20
N ASN A 9 -15.43 13.62 -6.05
CA ASN A 9 -14.00 13.66 -6.32
C ASN A 9 -13.20 12.72 -5.39
N HIS A 10 -13.65 12.56 -4.15
CA HIS A 10 -13.03 11.64 -3.21
C HIS A 10 -13.30 10.17 -3.56
N GLU A 11 -14.55 9.82 -3.87
CA GLU A 11 -14.96 8.41 -4.03
C GLU A 11 -14.85 7.91 -5.46
N TYR A 12 -15.09 8.78 -6.45
CA TYR A 12 -15.27 8.37 -7.85
C TYR A 12 -14.15 8.85 -8.78
N ALA A 13 -13.46 9.95 -8.51
CA ALA A 13 -12.35 10.37 -9.34
C ALA A 13 -11.12 9.50 -9.05
N TRP A 14 -10.83 8.56 -9.97
CA TRP A 14 -9.67 7.69 -9.86
C TRP A 14 -8.36 8.45 -10.04
N ASP A 15 -8.31 9.32 -11.04
CA ASP A 15 -7.20 10.24 -11.29
C ASP A 15 -7.67 11.70 -11.36
N THR A 16 -6.73 12.63 -11.42
CA THR A 16 -7.04 14.06 -11.42
C THR A 16 -7.80 14.53 -12.67
N SER A 17 -7.64 13.83 -13.79
CA SER A 17 -8.35 14.16 -15.03
C SER A 17 -9.84 13.85 -14.96
N GLN A 18 -10.24 12.97 -14.04
CA GLN A 18 -11.63 12.57 -13.83
C GLN A 18 -12.33 13.38 -12.74
N ALA A 19 -11.58 14.24 -12.04
CA ALA A 19 -12.14 15.08 -10.99
C ALA A 19 -12.93 16.25 -11.58
N ILE A 20 -14.02 16.61 -10.92
CA ILE A 20 -14.72 17.86 -11.17
C ILE A 20 -13.75 19.00 -10.80
N PRO A 21 -13.45 19.95 -11.72
CA PRO A 21 -12.48 20.99 -11.48
C PRO A 21 -12.90 21.94 -10.36
N ALA A 22 -11.95 22.60 -9.69
CA ALA A 22 -12.25 23.51 -8.59
C ALA A 22 -13.06 24.74 -9.02
N CYS A 23 -12.95 25.14 -10.30
CA CYS A 23 -13.71 26.24 -10.89
C CYS A 23 -15.16 25.88 -11.30
N TRP A 24 -15.67 24.70 -10.92
CA TRP A 24 -17.01 24.25 -11.29
C TRP A 24 -18.14 25.27 -10.95
N PRO A 25 -18.07 26.09 -9.89
CA PRO A 25 -19.12 27.06 -9.59
C PRO A 25 -19.26 28.17 -10.64
N GLU A 26 -18.22 28.39 -11.44
CA GLU A 26 -18.18 29.40 -12.50
C GLU A 26 -18.76 28.88 -13.82
N HIS A 27 -19.11 27.60 -13.86
CA HIS A 27 -19.64 26.92 -15.04
C HIS A 27 -21.11 26.49 -14.84
N PRO A 28 -22.10 27.26 -15.27
CA PRO A 28 -23.51 26.96 -15.04
C PRO A 28 -23.94 25.57 -15.52
N HIS A 29 -23.40 25.10 -16.65
CA HIS A 29 -23.68 23.77 -17.17
C HIS A 29 -23.17 22.66 -16.21
N LEU A 30 -22.00 22.83 -15.58
CA LEU A 30 -21.52 21.88 -14.58
C LEU A 30 -22.38 21.90 -13.32
N ILE A 31 -22.84 23.05 -12.89
CA ILE A 31 -23.77 23.17 -11.74
C ILE A 31 -25.01 22.31 -11.98
N HIS A 32 -25.60 22.41 -13.17
CA HIS A 32 -26.79 21.62 -13.52
C HIS A 32 -26.49 20.12 -13.63
N GLU A 33 -25.40 19.74 -14.28
CA GLU A 33 -25.01 18.34 -14.42
C GLU A 33 -24.69 17.70 -13.05
N ILE A 34 -24.02 18.41 -12.16
CA ILE A 34 -23.76 17.96 -10.79
C ILE A 34 -25.04 17.80 -10.00
N ALA A 35 -25.99 18.74 -10.15
CA ALA A 35 -27.27 18.68 -9.46
C ALA A 35 -28.09 17.46 -9.91
N VAL A 36 -28.16 17.21 -11.22
CA VAL A 36 -28.88 16.04 -11.78
C VAL A 36 -28.23 14.74 -11.30
N MET A 37 -26.90 14.64 -11.40
CA MET A 37 -26.15 13.47 -10.95
C MET A 37 -26.39 13.19 -9.45
N ALA A 38 -26.43 14.22 -8.62
CA ALA A 38 -26.68 14.11 -7.18
C ALA A 38 -28.12 13.67 -6.87
N ASP A 39 -29.13 14.23 -7.58
CA ASP A 39 -30.52 13.86 -7.42
C ASP A 39 -30.78 12.40 -7.85
N ASP A 40 -30.23 12.00 -8.98
CA ASP A 40 -30.30 10.62 -9.45
C ASP A 40 -29.67 9.64 -8.42
N ARG A 41 -28.54 10.01 -7.82
CA ARG A 41 -27.88 9.22 -6.76
C ARG A 41 -28.78 9.10 -5.53
N TYR A 42 -29.37 10.23 -5.12
CA TYR A 42 -30.27 10.26 -3.96
C TYR A 42 -31.48 9.36 -4.19
N ARG A 43 -32.15 9.49 -5.33
CA ARG A 43 -33.32 8.66 -5.70
C ARG A 43 -32.94 7.17 -5.78
N ALA A 44 -31.80 6.86 -6.40
CA ALA A 44 -31.31 5.50 -6.49
C ALA A 44 -31.05 4.88 -5.12
N GLY A 45 -30.56 5.68 -4.15
CA GLY A 45 -30.35 5.23 -2.78
C GLY A 45 -31.62 5.02 -1.95
N GLN A 46 -32.78 5.58 -2.39
CA GLN A 46 -34.09 5.38 -1.75
C GLN A 46 -34.86 4.18 -2.34
N ALA A 47 -34.37 3.57 -3.39
CA ALA A 47 -35.04 2.43 -4.01
C ALA A 47 -34.99 1.19 -3.12
N HIS A 48 -36.05 0.37 -3.23
CA HIS A 48 -36.17 -0.89 -2.46
C HIS A 48 -35.24 -2.02 -2.97
N ASP A 49 -34.73 -1.86 -4.19
CA ASP A 49 -33.83 -2.82 -4.81
C ASP A 49 -32.56 -2.14 -5.34
N GLY A 50 -31.54 -2.93 -5.68
CA GLY A 50 -30.24 -2.44 -6.12
C GLY A 50 -30.18 -1.95 -7.57
N GLY A 51 -31.22 -2.19 -8.39
CA GLY A 51 -31.24 -1.87 -9.82
C GLY A 51 -31.00 -0.39 -10.14
N PRO A 52 -31.72 0.54 -9.50
CA PRO A 52 -31.49 1.97 -9.72
C PRO A 52 -30.06 2.42 -9.34
N LEU A 53 -29.51 1.87 -8.28
CA LEU A 53 -28.14 2.17 -7.86
C LEU A 53 -27.10 1.60 -8.84
N GLU A 54 -27.32 0.38 -9.33
CA GLU A 54 -26.52 -0.22 -10.38
C GLU A 54 -26.54 0.60 -11.66
N ASN A 55 -27.75 1.06 -12.09
CA ASN A 55 -27.89 1.92 -13.25
C ASN A 55 -27.16 3.25 -13.04
N TRP A 56 -27.24 3.85 -11.86
CA TRP A 56 -26.51 5.07 -11.55
C TRP A 56 -25.00 4.88 -11.73
N HIS A 57 -24.43 3.78 -11.20
CA HIS A 57 -22.99 3.49 -11.33
C HIS A 57 -22.57 3.17 -12.77
N ARG A 58 -23.38 2.40 -13.50
CA ARG A 58 -23.02 1.89 -14.83
C ARG A 58 -23.35 2.85 -15.96
N VAL A 59 -24.35 3.72 -15.77
CA VAL A 59 -24.84 4.61 -16.80
C VAL A 59 -24.67 6.07 -16.42
N CYS A 60 -25.26 6.52 -15.32
CA CYS A 60 -25.29 7.95 -14.98
C CYS A 60 -23.89 8.52 -14.73
N VAL A 61 -23.04 7.84 -13.97
CA VAL A 61 -21.67 8.31 -13.68
C VAL A 61 -20.78 8.38 -14.93
N PRO A 62 -20.70 7.35 -15.79
CA PRO A 62 -19.92 7.44 -17.03
C PRO A 62 -20.43 8.55 -17.97
N TRP A 63 -21.74 8.68 -18.14
CA TRP A 63 -22.34 9.73 -18.97
C TRP A 63 -22.07 11.13 -18.41
N PHE A 64 -22.20 11.31 -17.10
CA PHE A 64 -21.85 12.56 -16.43
C PHE A 64 -20.38 12.94 -16.73
N ARG A 65 -19.46 12.00 -16.59
CA ARG A 65 -18.03 12.23 -16.86
C ARG A 65 -17.78 12.62 -18.32
N SER A 66 -18.41 11.92 -19.26
CA SER A 66 -18.25 12.24 -20.68
C SER A 66 -18.71 13.66 -20.99
N ARG A 67 -19.92 14.03 -20.55
CA ARG A 67 -20.47 15.38 -20.74
C ARG A 67 -19.63 16.44 -20.04
N MET A 68 -19.17 16.16 -18.83
CA MET A 68 -18.29 17.05 -18.10
C MET A 68 -17.01 17.35 -18.90
N LEU A 69 -16.33 16.31 -19.38
CA LEU A 69 -15.09 16.46 -20.14
C LEU A 69 -15.32 17.23 -21.44
N GLU A 70 -16.36 16.93 -22.19
CA GLU A 70 -16.73 17.65 -23.41
C GLU A 70 -17.01 19.12 -23.16
N SER A 71 -17.78 19.42 -22.11
CA SER A 71 -18.15 20.79 -21.75
C SER A 71 -16.99 21.62 -21.19
N ILE A 72 -16.10 20.99 -20.44
CA ILE A 72 -14.91 21.64 -19.90
C ILE A 72 -13.97 22.10 -21.00
N GLN A 73 -13.72 21.25 -22.00
CA GLN A 73 -12.77 21.57 -23.08
C GLN A 73 -13.17 22.81 -23.91
N ALA A 74 -14.46 23.11 -23.96
CA ALA A 74 -15.00 24.14 -24.85
C ALA A 74 -15.17 25.55 -24.21
N HIS A 75 -15.24 25.67 -22.88
CA HIS A 75 -15.89 26.84 -22.28
C HIS A 75 -15.19 27.48 -21.06
N CYS A 76 -13.92 27.18 -20.79
CA CYS A 76 -13.18 27.90 -19.75
C CYS A 76 -12.19 28.86 -20.40
N GLU A 77 -12.41 30.16 -20.26
CA GLU A 77 -11.52 31.22 -20.75
C GLU A 77 -10.20 31.25 -19.94
N GLU A 78 -10.30 30.91 -18.66
CA GLU A 78 -9.17 30.72 -17.76
C GLU A 78 -8.91 29.22 -17.61
N ARG A 79 -7.67 28.78 -17.67
CA ARG A 79 -7.30 27.36 -17.51
C ARG A 79 -7.99 26.77 -16.29
N HIS A 80 -8.70 25.63 -16.46
CA HIS A 80 -9.40 24.94 -15.39
C HIS A 80 -8.53 24.79 -14.16
N GLN A 81 -9.03 25.25 -13.02
CA GLN A 81 -8.38 25.08 -11.73
C GLN A 81 -8.43 23.61 -11.35
N ALA A 82 -7.28 22.98 -11.24
CA ALA A 82 -7.17 21.60 -10.82
C ALA A 82 -7.74 21.41 -9.40
N TRP A 83 -8.40 20.29 -9.17
CA TRP A 83 -8.83 19.94 -7.83
C TRP A 83 -7.63 19.78 -6.89
N PRO A 84 -7.59 20.46 -5.73
CA PRO A 84 -6.40 20.55 -4.88
C PRO A 84 -6.07 19.27 -4.11
N ALA A 85 -7.02 18.32 -4.04
CA ALA A 85 -6.81 17.08 -3.30
C ALA A 85 -6.19 15.97 -4.17
N ARG A 86 -5.51 15.03 -3.51
CA ARG A 86 -4.97 13.85 -4.20
C ARG A 86 -6.09 12.99 -4.78
N ALA A 87 -5.93 12.55 -6.02
CA ALA A 87 -6.83 11.60 -6.66
C ALA A 87 -6.87 10.25 -5.91
N ARG A 88 -7.94 9.50 -6.14
CA ARG A 88 -8.16 8.21 -5.47
C ARG A 88 -7.03 7.21 -5.71
N CYS A 89 -6.50 7.14 -6.94
CA CYS A 89 -5.37 6.26 -7.24
C CYS A 89 -4.13 6.60 -6.40
N ALA A 90 -3.79 7.88 -6.25
CA ALA A 90 -2.65 8.30 -5.45
C ALA A 90 -2.84 8.00 -3.95
N ARG A 91 -4.09 8.08 -3.45
CA ARG A 91 -4.42 7.65 -2.08
C ARG A 91 -4.35 6.13 -1.93
N TYR A 92 -4.88 5.41 -2.92
CA TYR A 92 -4.90 3.95 -2.94
C TYR A 92 -3.49 3.34 -2.97
N THR A 93 -2.57 3.94 -3.70
CA THR A 93 -1.17 3.51 -3.83
C THR A 93 -0.23 4.09 -2.77
N SER A 94 -0.75 4.90 -1.83
CA SER A 94 0.06 5.40 -0.71
C SER A 94 0.54 4.25 0.17
N GLN A 95 1.72 4.40 0.78
CA GLN A 95 2.31 3.38 1.65
C GLN A 95 1.36 2.98 2.80
N ASP A 96 0.68 3.95 3.40
CA ASP A 96 -0.29 3.69 4.46
C ASP A 96 -1.46 2.81 3.98
N SER A 97 -2.00 3.08 2.79
CA SER A 97 -3.07 2.28 2.20
C SER A 97 -2.61 0.88 1.82
N LEU A 98 -1.37 0.73 1.34
CA LEU A 98 -0.76 -0.57 1.06
C LEU A 98 -0.61 -1.36 2.34
N ASN A 99 -0.06 -0.76 3.39
CA ASN A 99 0.11 -1.40 4.70
C ASN A 99 -1.23 -1.83 5.31
N GLN A 100 -2.25 -0.97 5.27
CA GLN A 100 -3.58 -1.32 5.78
C GLN A 100 -4.22 -2.49 5.03
N ARG A 101 -4.09 -2.54 3.69
CA ARG A 101 -4.61 -3.66 2.91
C ARG A 101 -3.85 -4.95 3.21
N TRP A 102 -2.54 -4.84 3.34
CA TRP A 102 -1.69 -5.97 3.70
C TRP A 102 -2.09 -6.54 5.08
N LEU A 103 -2.27 -5.67 6.11
CA LEU A 103 -2.72 -6.07 7.44
C LEU A 103 -4.08 -6.80 7.39
N ARG A 104 -5.05 -6.26 6.64
CA ARG A 104 -6.37 -6.91 6.48
C ARG A 104 -6.29 -8.27 5.78
N ALA A 105 -5.46 -8.38 4.74
CA ALA A 105 -5.29 -9.63 4.01
C ALA A 105 -4.60 -10.72 4.84
N ASN A 106 -3.84 -10.33 5.86
CA ASN A 106 -3.07 -11.25 6.72
C ASN A 106 -3.59 -11.29 8.16
N GLU A 107 -4.85 -10.93 8.38
CA GLU A 107 -5.46 -10.88 9.72
C GLU A 107 -5.36 -12.21 10.46
N ASP A 108 -5.59 -13.34 9.76
CA ASP A 108 -5.48 -14.69 10.33
C ASP A 108 -4.04 -15.01 10.75
N VAL A 109 -3.05 -14.61 9.96
CA VAL A 109 -1.63 -14.79 10.26
C VAL A 109 -1.24 -13.98 11.49
N LEU A 110 -1.72 -12.74 11.59
CA LEU A 110 -1.49 -11.87 12.75
C LEU A 110 -2.14 -12.45 14.01
N ALA A 111 -3.36 -12.97 13.89
CA ALA A 111 -4.08 -13.60 15.00
C ALA A 111 -3.32 -14.82 15.55
N VAL A 112 -2.75 -15.65 14.68
CA VAL A 112 -1.92 -16.80 15.10
C VAL A 112 -0.68 -16.33 15.86
N GLY A 113 0.00 -15.29 15.40
CA GLY A 113 1.16 -14.70 16.08
C GLY A 113 0.84 -14.22 17.49
N VAL A 114 -0.29 -13.54 17.66
CA VAL A 114 -0.77 -13.08 18.98
C VAL A 114 -1.12 -14.24 19.89
N LEU A 115 -1.90 -15.23 19.39
CA LEU A 115 -2.34 -16.39 20.16
C LEU A 115 -1.19 -17.29 20.61
N THR A 116 -0.15 -17.43 19.78
CA THR A 116 1.01 -18.28 20.11
C THR A 116 2.07 -17.57 20.92
N GLY A 117 1.93 -16.26 21.15
CA GLY A 117 2.94 -15.43 21.82
C GLY A 117 4.25 -15.30 21.04
N ARG A 118 4.26 -15.64 19.76
CA ARG A 118 5.41 -15.51 18.86
C ARG A 118 5.29 -14.18 18.11
N PRO A 119 6.17 -13.20 18.37
CA PRO A 119 6.07 -11.89 17.72
C PRO A 119 6.39 -11.97 16.21
N TRP A 120 7.11 -13.00 15.77
CA TRP A 120 7.49 -13.21 14.38
C TRP A 120 6.65 -14.31 13.73
N VAL A 121 6.01 -13.98 12.63
CA VAL A 121 5.13 -14.88 11.87
C VAL A 121 5.61 -14.93 10.43
N PRO A 122 5.77 -16.14 9.85
CA PRO A 122 6.17 -16.28 8.46
C PRO A 122 5.11 -15.70 7.52
N ILE A 123 5.57 -15.00 6.50
CA ILE A 123 4.75 -14.42 5.43
C ILE A 123 5.24 -14.96 4.07
N ASP A 124 4.46 -14.69 3.00
CA ASP A 124 4.80 -15.13 1.66
C ASP A 124 6.18 -14.60 1.23
N GLY A 125 6.99 -15.49 0.63
CA GLY A 125 8.34 -15.16 0.17
C GLY A 125 9.47 -15.55 1.11
N GLY A 126 9.16 -16.17 2.27
CA GLY A 126 10.16 -16.61 3.24
C GLY A 126 10.58 -15.52 4.24
N ASP A 127 9.91 -14.41 4.22
CA ASP A 127 10.07 -13.32 5.17
C ASP A 127 9.29 -13.58 6.46
N GLU A 128 9.69 -12.93 7.56
CA GLU A 128 8.96 -12.94 8.82
C GLU A 128 8.50 -11.53 9.20
N LEU A 129 7.23 -11.42 9.62
CA LEU A 129 6.66 -10.19 10.14
C LEU A 129 6.59 -10.22 11.65
N ASN A 130 7.04 -9.16 12.29
CA ASN A 130 6.77 -8.92 13.70
C ASN A 130 5.36 -8.33 13.86
N VAL A 131 4.43 -9.13 14.40
CA VAL A 131 3.02 -8.74 14.56
C VAL A 131 2.78 -7.61 15.56
N VAL A 132 3.79 -7.30 16.40
CA VAL A 132 3.69 -6.24 17.41
C VAL A 132 4.25 -4.92 16.88
N THR A 133 5.39 -4.97 16.19
CA THR A 133 6.09 -3.76 15.71
C THR A 133 5.80 -3.43 14.24
N GLY A 134 5.28 -4.41 13.47
CA GLY A 134 5.12 -4.28 12.01
C GLY A 134 6.42 -4.39 11.23
N GLU A 135 7.48 -4.80 11.86
CA GLU A 135 8.81 -4.95 11.27
C GLU A 135 8.90 -6.22 10.44
N ILE A 136 9.48 -6.15 9.25
CA ILE A 136 9.67 -7.31 8.37
C ILE A 136 11.15 -7.67 8.38
N LYS A 137 11.43 -8.94 8.64
CA LYS A 137 12.76 -9.53 8.47
C LYS A 137 12.83 -10.26 7.16
N ASN A 138 13.81 -9.91 6.35
CA ASN A 138 14.16 -10.66 5.15
C ASN A 138 15.09 -11.81 5.51
N THR A 139 14.51 -12.96 5.86
CA THR A 139 15.25 -14.16 6.29
C THR A 139 16.18 -14.68 5.19
N ALA A 140 15.78 -14.59 3.94
CA ALA A 140 16.61 -15.03 2.80
C ALA A 140 17.85 -14.14 2.61
N GLU A 141 17.73 -12.84 2.83
CA GLU A 141 18.85 -11.91 2.75
C GLU A 141 19.80 -12.03 3.95
N GLU A 142 19.26 -12.23 5.14
CA GLU A 142 20.05 -12.48 6.36
C GLU A 142 20.83 -13.81 6.25
N GLU A 143 20.22 -14.86 5.70
CA GLU A 143 20.92 -16.14 5.45
C GLU A 143 22.01 -16.02 4.41
N ARG A 144 21.77 -15.28 3.32
CA ARG A 144 22.78 -15.02 2.31
C ARG A 144 23.99 -14.26 2.88
N LEU A 145 23.73 -13.18 3.63
CA LEU A 145 24.79 -12.40 4.28
C LEU A 145 25.59 -13.25 5.29
N ARG A 146 24.91 -14.15 6.01
CA ARG A 146 25.56 -15.07 6.95
C ARG A 146 26.45 -16.09 6.23
N GLN A 147 26.00 -16.62 5.10
CA GLN A 147 26.80 -17.52 4.27
C GLN A 147 28.00 -16.81 3.67
N GLU A 148 27.83 -15.60 3.14
CA GLU A 148 28.96 -14.80 2.62
C GLU A 148 29.99 -14.47 3.71
N ASP A 149 29.54 -14.20 4.95
CA ASP A 149 30.46 -13.93 6.08
C ASP A 149 31.17 -15.21 6.54
N GLU A 150 30.50 -16.35 6.52
CA GLU A 150 31.08 -17.66 6.84
C GLU A 150 32.10 -18.10 5.79
N GLU A 151 31.81 -17.93 4.50
CA GLU A 151 32.75 -18.15 3.41
C GLU A 151 33.97 -17.24 3.50
N ARG A 152 33.79 -15.99 3.85
CA ARG A 152 34.87 -15.03 4.07
C ARG A 152 35.76 -15.44 5.24
N ARG A 153 35.18 -15.88 6.36
CA ARG A 153 35.92 -16.37 7.52
C ARG A 153 36.73 -17.63 7.17
N HIS A 154 36.13 -18.54 6.40
CA HIS A 154 36.79 -19.77 5.97
C HIS A 154 37.95 -19.46 5.01
N ALA A 155 37.78 -18.48 4.12
CA ALA A 155 38.86 -18.05 3.22
C ALA A 155 40.04 -17.42 3.97
N ILE A 156 39.78 -16.60 5.01
CA ILE A 156 40.79 -16.01 5.86
C ILE A 156 41.52 -17.07 6.68
N ALA A 157 40.80 -18.02 7.26
CA ALA A 157 41.39 -19.15 8.02
C ALA A 157 42.28 -20.06 7.15
N SER A 158 41.88 -20.23 5.89
CA SER A 158 42.68 -21.03 4.92
C SER A 158 43.95 -20.33 4.47
N GLN A 159 43.98 -18.99 4.51
CA GLN A 159 45.18 -18.19 4.16
C GLN A 159 46.15 -18.05 5.33
N HIS A 160 45.70 -18.25 6.56
CA HIS A 160 46.54 -18.20 7.77
C HIS A 160 46.27 -19.44 8.61
N PRO A 161 46.81 -20.64 8.19
CA PRO A 161 46.72 -21.79 9.05
C PRO A 161 47.51 -21.51 10.33
N LEU A 162 46.86 -21.75 11.46
CA LEU A 162 47.55 -21.71 12.76
C LEU A 162 48.74 -22.67 12.68
N PRO A 163 49.93 -22.29 13.17
CA PRO A 163 51.05 -23.22 13.23
C PRO A 163 50.62 -24.44 14.06
N ASP A 164 50.86 -25.64 13.48
CA ASP A 164 50.65 -26.88 14.20
C ASP A 164 51.31 -26.78 15.57
N ASP A 165 50.50 -26.91 16.62
CA ASP A 165 50.94 -26.84 18.02
C ASP A 165 52.01 -27.91 18.19
N ALA A 166 53.26 -27.43 18.27
CA ALA A 166 54.43 -28.27 18.46
C ALA A 166 54.22 -29.04 19.76
N SER A 167 54.18 -30.37 19.62
CA SER A 167 54.32 -31.37 20.64
C SER A 167 54.80 -30.82 22.00
N VAL A 168 53.85 -30.81 22.95
CA VAL A 168 54.22 -30.69 24.36
C VAL A 168 55.03 -31.91 24.71
N GLU A 169 56.36 -31.75 24.81
CA GLU A 169 57.23 -32.74 25.42
C GLU A 169 56.81 -32.89 26.87
N GLU A 170 56.26 -34.04 27.26
CA GLU A 170 56.07 -34.45 28.64
C GLU A 170 57.45 -34.48 29.32
N GLU A 171 57.77 -33.47 30.11
CA GLU A 171 58.85 -33.50 31.09
C GLU A 171 58.50 -34.55 32.16
N ASP A 172 59.25 -35.66 32.12
CA ASP A 172 59.26 -36.68 33.17
C ASP A 172 59.67 -36.06 34.51
N ASP A 173 58.76 -35.98 35.48
CA ASP A 173 59.05 -35.55 36.86
C ASP A 173 59.76 -36.72 37.57
N PRO A 174 60.95 -36.52 38.19
CA PRO A 174 61.66 -37.60 38.94
C PRO A 174 60.98 -37.80 40.29
N GLU A 175 60.64 -39.03 40.62
CA GLU A 175 60.17 -39.48 41.93
C GLU A 175 61.07 -39.04 43.10
N PRO A 176 60.55 -38.59 44.23
CA PRO A 176 61.33 -38.31 45.43
C PRO A 176 61.58 -39.58 46.23
N SER A 177 62.82 -39.77 46.55
CA SER A 177 63.36 -40.81 47.52
C SER A 177 63.07 -40.43 48.95
#